data_ced6587e8121f816caf47f80899c9d51
#
_entry.id   ced6587e8121f816caf47f80899c9d51
#
_cell.length_a   1.000
_cell.length_b   1.000
_cell.length_c   1.000
_cell.angle_alpha   90.00
_cell.angle_beta   90.00
_cell.angle_gamma   90.00
#
_symmetry.space_group_name_H-M   'P 1'
#
loop_
_entity.id
_entity.type
_entity.pdbx_description
1 polymer ?
#
loop_
_entity_poly.entity_id
_entity_poly.type
_entity_poly.pdbx_seq_one_letter_code
_entity_poly.pdbx_strand_id
1 'polypeptide(L)'
;MQKIFQKLVVYKNVHKNTMVPKRYDEDPPLGLWVSNQRQKYKNHKLLLSRTTLLNSIDFVWEVDDTKWMKMFKKLVAYKKMHKNTLITSRHKEDPKFRTWVSNQRRLYKRNELLKERLDKLNSIGFV
;
A
#
# COMPACT_ATOMS: atom_id res chain seq x y z
N MET A 1 16.97 10.81 13.21
CA MET A 1 16.36 10.84 11.88
C MET A 1 17.17 10.12 10.81
N GLN A 2 18.48 10.32 10.75
CA GLN A 2 19.30 9.72 9.68
C GLN A 2 19.25 8.19 9.62
N LYS A 3 19.24 7.52 10.78
CA LYS A 3 19.17 6.05 10.81
C LYS A 3 17.91 5.50 10.18
N ILE A 4 16.76 6.11 10.49
CA ILE A 4 15.49 5.63 9.96
C ILE A 4 15.32 6.01 8.50
N PHE A 5 15.86 7.17 8.09
CA PHE A 5 15.90 7.56 6.69
C PHE A 5 16.70 6.54 5.86
N GLN A 6 17.83 6.07 6.38
CA GLN A 6 18.64 5.05 5.71
C GLN A 6 17.88 3.72 5.56
N LYS A 7 17.09 3.34 6.56
CA LYS A 7 16.21 2.17 6.46
C LYS A 7 15.20 2.33 5.33
N LEU A 8 14.68 3.55 5.14
CA LEU A 8 13.77 3.85 4.03
C LEU A 8 14.48 3.73 2.69
N VAL A 9 15.73 4.20 2.57
CA VAL A 9 16.52 4.05 1.35
C VAL A 9 16.73 2.58 1.02
N VAL A 10 17.03 1.75 1.99
CA VAL A 10 17.17 0.30 1.81
C VAL A 10 15.85 -0.30 1.35
N TYR A 11 14.75 0.08 1.97
CA TYR A 11 13.42 -0.37 1.58
C TYR A 11 13.15 -0.03 0.11
N LYS A 12 13.42 1.21 -0.30
CA LYS A 12 13.23 1.64 -1.69
C LYS A 12 14.08 0.81 -2.67
N ASN A 13 15.32 0.51 -2.30
CA ASN A 13 16.18 -0.29 -3.16
C ASN A 13 15.66 -1.71 -3.36
N VAL A 14 15.05 -2.29 -2.34
CA VAL A 14 14.48 -3.64 -2.40
C VAL A 14 13.12 -3.66 -3.11
N HIS A 15 12.22 -2.73 -2.74
CA HIS A 15 10.82 -2.73 -3.19
C HIS A 15 10.55 -1.78 -4.35
N LYS A 16 11.53 -0.94 -4.74
CA LYS A 16 11.45 0.03 -5.84
C LYS A 16 10.43 1.16 -5.61
N ASN A 17 9.99 1.36 -4.36
CA ASN A 17 9.10 2.45 -3.97
C ASN A 17 9.29 2.77 -2.49
N THR A 18 8.66 3.86 -2.03
CA THR A 18 8.70 4.29 -0.63
C THR A 18 7.38 4.05 0.10
N MET A 19 6.56 3.14 -0.40
CA MET A 19 5.22 2.88 0.13
C MET A 19 5.25 1.86 1.26
N VAL A 20 5.99 2.17 2.32
CA VAL A 20 6.08 1.30 3.51
C VAL A 20 4.72 1.27 4.20
N PRO A 21 4.14 0.08 4.46
CA PRO A 21 2.89 -0.01 5.19
C PRO A 21 3.02 0.51 6.62
N LYS A 22 1.97 1.12 7.16
CA LYS A 22 1.99 1.62 8.54
C LYS A 22 2.30 0.50 9.54
N ARG A 23 1.78 -0.70 9.27
CA ARG A 23 2.00 -1.91 10.09
C ARG A 23 3.04 -2.83 9.45
N TYR A 24 4.20 -2.29 9.16
CA TYR A 24 5.27 -3.06 8.53
C TYR A 24 5.92 -3.99 9.55
N ASP A 25 5.66 -5.29 9.46
CA ASP A 25 6.11 -6.27 10.46
C ASP A 25 7.63 -6.43 10.54
N GLU A 26 8.33 -6.28 9.42
CA GLU A 26 9.79 -6.42 9.39
C GLU A 26 10.50 -5.29 10.13
N ASP A 27 9.91 -4.11 10.16
CA ASP A 27 10.43 -2.94 10.85
C ASP A 27 9.28 -2.01 11.23
N PRO A 28 8.57 -2.30 12.34
CA PRO A 28 7.42 -1.50 12.74
C PRO A 28 7.73 0.00 12.92
N PRO A 29 8.87 0.40 13.51
CA PRO A 29 9.20 1.82 13.60
C PRO A 29 9.33 2.51 12.24
N LEU A 30 9.85 1.83 11.22
CA LEU A 30 9.95 2.40 9.87
C LEU A 30 8.57 2.69 9.28
N GLY A 31 7.65 1.75 9.36
CA GLY A 31 6.29 1.93 8.86
C GLY A 31 5.60 3.11 9.53
N LEU A 32 5.72 3.20 10.85
CA LEU A 32 5.12 4.29 11.62
C LEU A 32 5.75 5.63 11.27
N TRP A 33 7.08 5.68 11.17
CA TRP A 33 7.80 6.90 10.82
C TRP A 33 7.39 7.43 9.44
N VAL A 34 7.33 6.56 8.44
CA VAL A 34 6.92 6.94 7.07
C VAL A 34 5.50 7.51 7.08
N SER A 35 4.57 6.86 7.78
CA SER A 35 3.20 7.33 7.91
C SER A 35 3.15 8.72 8.56
N ASN A 36 3.95 8.93 9.62
CA ASN A 36 4.02 10.22 10.31
C ASN A 36 4.60 11.32 9.43
N GLN A 37 5.60 11.01 8.58
CA GLN A 37 6.15 12.01 7.66
C GLN A 37 5.09 12.47 6.65
N ARG A 38 4.31 11.55 6.09
CA ARG A 38 3.22 11.89 5.18
C ARG A 38 2.17 12.76 5.87
N GLN A 39 1.82 12.43 7.11
CA GLN A 39 0.83 13.18 7.87
C GLN A 39 1.30 14.60 8.17
N LYS A 40 2.56 14.75 8.59
CA LYS A 40 3.14 16.07 8.85
C LYS A 40 3.22 16.92 7.59
N TYR A 41 3.57 16.34 6.46
CA TYR A 41 3.59 17.04 5.18
C TYR A 41 2.19 17.52 4.81
N LYS A 42 1.21 16.65 4.92
CA LYS A 42 -0.19 16.98 4.64
C LYS A 42 -0.70 18.13 5.51
N ASN A 43 -0.26 18.19 6.76
CA ASN A 43 -0.64 19.23 7.71
C ASN A 43 0.27 20.46 7.67
N HIS A 44 1.18 20.54 6.70
CA HIS A 44 2.15 21.64 6.55
C HIS A 44 3.05 21.83 7.78
N LYS A 45 3.37 20.74 8.48
CA LYS A 45 4.19 20.75 9.70
C LYS A 45 5.58 20.11 9.51
N LEU A 46 5.88 19.64 8.31
CA LEU A 46 7.17 19.00 8.04
C LEU A 46 8.22 20.05 7.72
N LEU A 47 9.38 19.96 8.36
CA LEU A 47 10.51 20.88 8.10
C LEU A 47 10.95 20.79 6.64
N LEU A 48 11.29 21.94 6.05
CA LEU A 48 11.72 22.00 4.65
C LEU A 48 12.94 21.11 4.39
N SER A 49 13.90 21.07 5.33
CA SER A 49 15.09 20.23 5.20
C SER A 49 14.73 18.74 5.07
N ARG A 50 13.73 18.29 5.82
CA ARG A 50 13.26 16.91 5.75
C ARG A 50 12.48 16.64 4.47
N THR A 51 11.65 17.59 4.05
CA THR A 51 10.93 17.49 2.78
C THR A 51 11.91 17.37 1.62
N THR A 52 12.94 18.20 1.58
CA THR A 52 13.98 18.16 0.55
C THR A 52 14.71 16.82 0.54
N LEU A 53 15.05 16.31 1.72
CA LEU A 53 15.75 15.03 1.85
C LEU A 53 14.90 13.88 1.33
N LEU A 54 13.62 13.84 1.70
CA LEU A 54 12.71 12.79 1.23
C LEU A 54 12.45 12.91 -0.27
N ASN A 55 12.31 14.12 -0.80
CA ASN A 55 12.16 14.34 -2.24
C ASN A 55 13.36 13.85 -3.03
N SER A 56 14.55 13.84 -2.44
CA SER A 56 15.76 13.37 -3.13
C SER A 56 15.72 11.87 -3.46
N ILE A 57 14.85 11.11 -2.81
CA ILE A 57 14.64 9.69 -3.09
C ILE A 57 13.27 9.42 -3.72
N ASP A 58 12.66 10.43 -4.30
CA ASP A 58 11.33 10.34 -4.93
C ASP A 58 10.26 9.79 -3.97
N PHE A 59 10.23 10.33 -2.75
CA PHE A 59 9.27 9.90 -1.74
C PHE A 59 7.84 10.17 -2.20
N VAL A 60 6.97 9.17 -2.06
CA VAL A 60 5.56 9.27 -2.42
C VAL A 60 4.79 9.90 -1.26
N TRP A 61 4.38 11.17 -1.43
CA TRP A 61 3.63 11.91 -0.41
C TRP A 61 2.16 11.54 -0.41
N GLU A 62 1.59 11.41 -1.60
CA GLU A 62 0.20 11.02 -1.79
C GLU A 62 0.14 9.74 -2.59
N VAL A 63 -0.55 8.75 -2.05
CA VAL A 63 -0.75 7.49 -2.76
C VAL A 63 -1.89 7.69 -3.75
N ASP A 64 -1.60 7.53 -5.04
CA ASP A 64 -2.63 7.57 -6.07
C ASP A 64 -3.37 6.24 -6.06
N ASP A 65 -4.58 6.25 -5.49
CA ASP A 65 -5.42 5.06 -5.38
C ASP A 65 -6.38 4.89 -6.55
N THR A 66 -6.31 5.73 -7.57
CA THR A 66 -7.28 5.68 -8.67
C THR A 66 -7.38 4.30 -9.32
N LYS A 67 -6.24 3.73 -9.70
CA LYS A 67 -6.19 2.40 -10.32
C LYS A 67 -6.59 1.32 -9.33
N TRP A 68 -6.13 1.45 -8.10
CA TRP A 68 -6.44 0.49 -7.05
C TRP A 68 -7.95 0.47 -6.76
N MET A 69 -8.55 1.64 -6.65
CA MET A 69 -10.00 1.78 -6.40
C MET A 69 -10.83 1.23 -7.56
N LYS A 70 -10.37 1.41 -8.78
CA LYS A 70 -11.05 0.84 -9.96
C LYS A 70 -11.12 -0.69 -9.84
N MET A 71 -10.02 -1.32 -9.48
CA MET A 71 -9.95 -2.78 -9.29
C MET A 71 -10.76 -3.22 -8.07
N PHE A 72 -10.72 -2.43 -6.99
CA PHE A 72 -11.50 -2.72 -5.79
C PHE A 72 -13.00 -2.73 -6.09
N LYS A 73 -13.49 -1.78 -6.88
CA LYS A 73 -14.90 -1.74 -7.31
C LYS A 73 -15.28 -2.99 -8.10
N LYS A 74 -14.38 -3.48 -8.95
CA LYS A 74 -14.60 -4.76 -9.66
C LYS A 74 -14.71 -5.92 -8.67
N LEU A 75 -13.90 -5.93 -7.62
CA LEU A 75 -13.93 -6.97 -6.59
C LEU A 75 -15.26 -6.93 -5.81
N VAL A 76 -15.74 -5.74 -5.46
CA VAL A 76 -17.03 -5.58 -4.80
C VAL A 76 -18.15 -6.12 -5.67
N ALA A 77 -18.15 -5.80 -6.96
CA ALA A 77 -19.14 -6.31 -7.92
C ALA A 77 -19.06 -7.84 -8.03
N TYR A 78 -17.85 -8.38 -8.10
CA TYR A 78 -17.66 -9.84 -8.14
C TYR A 78 -18.25 -10.52 -6.91
N LYS A 79 -18.00 -9.96 -5.72
CA LYS A 79 -18.54 -10.51 -4.47
C LYS A 79 -20.07 -10.50 -4.45
N LYS A 80 -20.69 -9.44 -4.98
CA LYS A 80 -22.14 -9.36 -5.06
C LYS A 80 -22.72 -10.46 -5.95
N MET A 81 -22.06 -10.79 -7.06
CA MET A 81 -22.52 -11.83 -7.97
C MET A 81 -22.24 -13.24 -7.44
N HIS A 82 -21.08 -13.47 -6.88
CA HIS A 82 -20.59 -14.82 -6.52
C HIS A 82 -20.64 -15.10 -5.03
N LYS A 83 -20.99 -14.11 -4.20
CA LYS A 83 -21.07 -14.21 -2.73
C LYS A 83 -19.74 -14.47 -2.03
N ASN A 84 -18.61 -14.34 -2.74
CA ASN A 84 -17.28 -14.51 -2.19
C ASN A 84 -16.27 -13.72 -3.02
N THR A 85 -15.02 -13.66 -2.54
CA THR A 85 -13.91 -13.01 -3.23
C THR A 85 -12.91 -14.00 -3.80
N LEU A 86 -13.32 -15.27 -3.98
CA LEU A 86 -12.43 -16.37 -4.40
C LEU A 86 -12.29 -16.41 -5.91
N ILE A 87 -11.57 -15.45 -6.46
CA ILE A 87 -11.24 -15.44 -7.89
C ILE A 87 -10.10 -16.44 -8.13
N THR A 88 -10.38 -17.44 -8.96
CA THR A 88 -9.41 -18.50 -9.23
C THR A 88 -8.47 -18.11 -10.36
N SER A 89 -7.36 -18.83 -10.46
CA SER A 89 -6.41 -18.68 -11.58
C SER A 89 -7.04 -19.05 -12.93
N ARG A 90 -8.22 -19.67 -12.92
CA ARG A 90 -8.97 -20.05 -14.13
C ARG A 90 -9.95 -18.97 -14.58
N HIS A 91 -10.05 -17.86 -13.87
CA HIS A 91 -10.93 -16.74 -14.24
C HIS A 91 -10.35 -16.08 -15.50
N LYS A 92 -10.96 -16.33 -16.64
CA LYS A 92 -10.42 -15.90 -17.94
C LYS A 92 -10.97 -14.57 -18.43
N GLU A 93 -12.03 -14.07 -17.83
CA GLU A 93 -12.73 -12.87 -18.31
C GLU A 93 -11.92 -11.59 -18.15
N ASP A 94 -11.09 -11.50 -17.10
CA ASP A 94 -10.28 -10.32 -16.84
C ASP A 94 -8.94 -10.72 -16.20
N PRO A 95 -7.92 -11.06 -17.01
CA PRO A 95 -6.63 -11.49 -16.48
C PRO A 95 -5.94 -10.46 -15.60
N LYS A 96 -6.09 -9.17 -15.92
CA LYS A 96 -5.49 -8.09 -15.11
C LYS A 96 -6.13 -8.02 -13.73
N PHE A 97 -7.44 -8.18 -13.66
CA PHE A 97 -8.16 -8.20 -12.40
C PHE A 97 -7.76 -9.41 -11.55
N ARG A 98 -7.70 -10.58 -12.16
CA ARG A 98 -7.25 -11.81 -11.49
C ARG A 98 -5.85 -11.64 -10.90
N THR A 99 -4.92 -11.09 -11.66
CA THR A 99 -3.55 -10.83 -11.20
C THR A 99 -3.55 -9.83 -10.04
N TRP A 100 -4.36 -8.78 -10.15
CA TRP A 100 -4.48 -7.79 -9.09
C TRP A 100 -4.98 -8.43 -7.78
N VAL A 101 -6.00 -9.27 -7.84
CA VAL A 101 -6.54 -9.96 -6.65
C VAL A 101 -5.48 -10.87 -6.03
N SER A 102 -4.78 -11.63 -6.86
CA SER A 102 -3.69 -12.50 -6.40
C SER A 102 -2.59 -11.69 -5.69
N ASN A 103 -2.22 -10.54 -6.24
CA ASN A 103 -1.24 -9.64 -5.64
C ASN A 103 -1.73 -9.09 -4.29
N GLN A 104 -3.02 -8.73 -4.17
CA GLN A 104 -3.58 -8.26 -2.91
C GLN A 104 -3.53 -9.35 -1.84
N ARG A 105 -3.84 -10.60 -2.19
CA ARG A 105 -3.73 -11.72 -1.24
C ARG A 105 -2.29 -11.92 -0.76
N ARG A 106 -1.33 -11.82 -1.67
CA ARG A 106 0.09 -11.94 -1.32
C ARG A 106 0.51 -10.84 -0.36
N LEU A 107 0.14 -9.59 -0.66
CA LEU A 107 0.45 -8.45 0.19
C LEU A 107 -0.24 -8.56 1.55
N TYR A 108 -1.48 -9.03 1.56
CA TYR A 108 -2.24 -9.25 2.79
C TYR A 108 -1.52 -10.27 3.71
N LYS A 109 -1.08 -11.39 3.14
CA LYS A 109 -0.37 -12.43 3.90
C LYS A 109 0.95 -11.94 4.46
N ARG A 110 1.61 -11.02 3.77
CA ARG A 110 2.90 -10.46 4.19
C ARG A 110 2.77 -9.23 5.08
N ASN A 111 1.54 -8.79 5.38
CA ASN A 111 1.26 -7.56 6.10
C ASN A 111 1.91 -6.32 5.44
N GLU A 112 1.94 -6.30 4.11
CA GLU A 112 2.54 -5.23 3.32
C GLU A 112 1.50 -4.29 2.68
N LEU A 113 0.21 -4.49 2.95
CA LEU A 113 -0.83 -3.59 2.46
C LEU A 113 -0.84 -2.27 3.23
N LEU A 114 -1.09 -1.17 2.52
CA LEU A 114 -1.38 0.11 3.17
C LEU A 114 -2.63 -0.03 4.02
N LYS A 115 -2.66 0.67 5.16
CA LYS A 115 -3.75 0.52 6.12
C LYS A 115 -5.13 0.78 5.49
N GLU A 116 -5.27 1.84 4.71
CA GLU A 116 -6.53 2.17 4.06
C GLU A 116 -7.00 1.06 3.12
N ARG A 117 -6.08 0.47 2.39
CA ARG A 117 -6.40 -0.64 1.48
C ARG A 117 -6.77 -1.90 2.26
N LEU A 118 -6.04 -2.18 3.33
CA LEU A 118 -6.35 -3.31 4.22
C LEU A 118 -7.75 -3.16 4.81
N ASP A 119 -8.08 -1.97 5.31
CA ASP A 119 -9.39 -1.71 5.91
C ASP A 119 -10.52 -1.91 4.89
N LYS A 120 -10.33 -1.43 3.65
CA LYS A 120 -11.31 -1.61 2.58
C LYS A 120 -11.52 -3.09 2.23
N LEU A 121 -10.44 -3.84 2.09
CA LEU A 121 -10.53 -5.27 1.80
C LEU A 121 -11.20 -6.03 2.94
N ASN A 122 -10.86 -5.71 4.18
CA ASN A 122 -11.49 -6.34 5.34
C ASN A 122 -12.99 -6.02 5.42
N SER A 123 -13.40 -4.83 4.98
CA SER A 123 -14.80 -4.42 5.02
C SER A 123 -15.70 -5.28 4.13
N ILE A 124 -15.15 -5.93 3.11
CA ILE A 124 -15.88 -6.83 2.22
C ILE A 124 -15.60 -8.30 2.50
N GLY A 125 -14.91 -8.61 3.61
CA GLY A 125 -14.57 -9.99 3.96
C GLY A 125 -13.59 -10.65 3.00
N PHE A 126 -12.60 -9.90 2.55
CA PHE A 126 -11.57 -10.41 1.63
C PHE A 126 -10.78 -11.54 2.28
N VAL A 127 -10.56 -12.61 1.54
CA VAL A 127 -9.89 -13.83 2.01
C VAL A 127 -8.60 -14.05 1.25
#